data_3f4a28756f267c21c7f892761a8aff9c
#
_entry.id   3f4a28756f267c21c7f892761a8aff9c
#
_cell.length_a   1.000
_cell.length_b   1.000
_cell.length_c   1.000
_cell.angle_alpha   90.00
_cell.angle_beta   90.00
_cell.angle_gamma   90.00
#
_symmetry.space_group_name_H-M   'P 1'
#
loop_
_entity.id
_entity.type
_entity.pdbx_description
1 polymer ?
#
loop_
_entity_poly.entity_id
_entity_poly.type
_entity_poly.pdbx_seq_one_letter_code
_entity_poly.pdbx_strand_id
1 'polypeptide(L)'
;EIQLRKRYDLIPNVLSIAKKYMEHEKSTFDQITKLRTEALSNSDAEDPSAVAKLFSDDAKLSGMMGKLMVSMEAYPELRAVESMKEAMATYQDVEDNISAARRFYNSAVNELKNAVDIFPSSMIASAININAMPFYEDPESDTIQSTVNAAEFFDKS
;
A
#
# COMPACT_ATOMS: atom_id res chain seq x y z
N GLU A 1 -4.17 -9.54 -3.21
CA GLU A 1 -4.98 -8.95 -4.30
C GLU A 1 -6.38 -8.55 -3.84
N ILE A 2 -7.18 -9.43 -3.20
CA ILE A 2 -8.57 -9.16 -2.79
C ILE A 2 -8.69 -7.90 -1.92
N GLN A 3 -7.81 -7.67 -0.96
CA GLN A 3 -7.88 -6.51 -0.08
C GLN A 3 -7.48 -5.21 -0.82
N LEU A 4 -6.49 -5.27 -1.70
CA LEU A 4 -6.12 -4.14 -2.55
C LEU A 4 -7.30 -3.72 -3.44
N ARG A 5 -7.98 -4.69 -4.07
CA ARG A 5 -9.15 -4.41 -4.90
C ARG A 5 -10.28 -3.76 -4.11
N LYS A 6 -10.57 -4.26 -2.90
CA LYS A 6 -11.56 -3.62 -2.00
C LYS A 6 -11.22 -2.15 -1.73
N ARG A 7 -9.94 -1.84 -1.46
CA ARG A 7 -9.50 -0.44 -1.28
C ARG A 7 -9.76 0.39 -2.53
N TYR A 8 -9.38 -0.12 -3.71
CA TYR A 8 -9.59 0.59 -4.96
C TYR A 8 -11.08 0.85 -5.26
N ASP A 9 -11.96 -0.04 -4.83
CA ASP A 9 -13.42 0.10 -4.99
C ASP A 9 -14.04 1.11 -4.02
N LEU A 10 -13.41 1.37 -2.86
CA LEU A 10 -13.86 2.38 -1.90
C LEU A 10 -13.48 3.80 -2.27
N ILE A 11 -12.34 4.01 -2.94
CA ILE A 11 -11.82 5.33 -3.28
C ILE A 11 -12.83 6.22 -4.00
N PRO A 12 -13.58 5.79 -5.03
CA PRO A 12 -14.56 6.64 -5.71
C PRO A 12 -15.65 7.17 -4.77
N ASN A 13 -16.06 6.39 -3.78
CA ASN A 13 -17.02 6.82 -2.79
C ASN A 13 -16.48 7.96 -1.93
N VAL A 14 -15.27 7.79 -1.37
CA VAL A 14 -14.58 8.84 -0.60
C VAL A 14 -14.42 10.11 -1.44
N LEU A 15 -13.93 9.99 -2.69
CA LEU A 15 -13.75 11.14 -3.58
C LEU A 15 -15.08 11.83 -3.93
N SER A 16 -16.17 11.08 -4.11
CA SER A 16 -17.48 11.65 -4.47
C SER A 16 -18.05 12.53 -3.34
N ILE A 17 -17.81 12.13 -2.09
CA ILE A 17 -18.22 12.91 -0.93
C ILE A 17 -17.29 14.11 -0.76
N ALA A 18 -15.97 13.91 -0.81
CA ALA A 18 -14.97 14.95 -0.63
C ALA A 18 -15.10 16.09 -1.65
N LYS A 19 -15.35 15.79 -2.91
CA LYS A 19 -15.52 16.77 -4.01
C LYS A 19 -16.62 17.81 -3.76
N LYS A 20 -17.60 17.51 -2.91
CA LYS A 20 -18.69 18.46 -2.58
C LYS A 20 -18.24 19.57 -1.64
N TYR A 21 -17.13 19.41 -0.94
CA TYR A 21 -16.63 20.29 0.10
C TYR A 21 -15.23 20.86 -0.19
N MET A 22 -14.44 20.18 -1.03
CA MET A 22 -13.04 20.49 -1.30
C MET A 22 -12.85 20.95 -2.75
N GLU A 23 -13.28 22.17 -3.06
CA GLU A 23 -13.26 22.70 -4.44
C GLU A 23 -11.84 22.93 -4.99
N HIS A 24 -10.86 23.20 -4.11
CA HIS A 24 -9.50 23.54 -4.50
C HIS A 24 -8.59 22.33 -4.72
N GLU A 25 -9.03 21.11 -4.39
CA GLU A 25 -8.22 19.88 -4.43
C GLU A 25 -8.39 19.07 -5.73
N LYS A 26 -8.85 19.70 -6.79
CA LYS A 26 -9.14 19.02 -8.08
C LYS A 26 -7.94 18.23 -8.59
N SER A 27 -6.73 18.79 -8.51
CA SER A 27 -5.50 18.12 -8.95
C SER A 27 -5.23 16.84 -8.18
N THR A 28 -5.47 16.86 -6.86
CA THR A 28 -5.31 15.68 -5.99
C THR A 28 -6.32 14.59 -6.36
N PHE A 29 -7.58 14.95 -6.59
CA PHE A 29 -8.60 14.00 -7.03
C PHE A 29 -8.30 13.36 -8.38
N ASP A 30 -7.81 14.14 -9.35
CA ASP A 30 -7.45 13.64 -10.67
C ASP A 30 -6.25 12.68 -10.60
N GLN A 31 -5.25 13.00 -9.77
CA GLN A 31 -4.10 12.13 -9.54
C GLN A 31 -4.49 10.80 -8.87
N ILE A 32 -5.33 10.83 -7.83
CA ILE A 32 -5.83 9.62 -7.17
C ILE A 32 -6.62 8.75 -8.16
N THR A 33 -7.48 9.36 -8.96
CA THR A 33 -8.27 8.65 -9.98
C THR A 33 -7.38 7.97 -11.01
N LYS A 34 -6.32 8.64 -11.46
CA LYS A 34 -5.34 8.10 -12.41
C LYS A 34 -4.58 6.92 -11.78
N LEU A 35 -3.99 7.10 -10.60
CA LEU A 35 -3.24 6.05 -9.90
C LEU A 35 -4.10 4.82 -9.60
N ARG A 36 -5.36 5.03 -9.21
CA ARG A 36 -6.33 3.94 -9.03
C ARG A 36 -6.53 3.13 -10.31
N THR A 37 -6.67 3.82 -11.46
CA THR A 37 -6.85 3.15 -12.75
C THR A 37 -5.61 2.34 -13.14
N GLU A 38 -4.42 2.88 -12.91
CA GLU A 38 -3.13 2.21 -13.13
C GLU A 38 -3.00 0.98 -12.23
N ALA A 39 -3.30 1.09 -10.93
CA ALA A 39 -3.26 -0.01 -9.98
C ALA A 39 -4.24 -1.14 -10.34
N LEU A 40 -5.46 -0.80 -10.76
CA LEU A 40 -6.46 -1.78 -11.22
C LEU A 40 -6.01 -2.54 -12.47
N SER A 41 -5.33 -1.88 -13.40
CA SER A 41 -4.86 -2.54 -14.63
C SER A 41 -3.74 -3.55 -14.39
N ASN A 42 -3.06 -3.48 -13.25
CA ASN A 42 -1.97 -4.37 -12.85
C ASN A 42 -2.38 -5.39 -11.76
N SER A 43 -3.66 -5.47 -11.42
CA SER A 43 -4.15 -6.28 -10.29
C SER A 43 -4.06 -7.80 -10.48
N ASP A 44 -3.91 -8.28 -11.70
CA ASP A 44 -3.84 -9.71 -12.03
C ASP A 44 -2.39 -10.16 -12.31
N ALA A 45 -1.44 -9.60 -11.56
CA ALA A 45 -0.01 -9.84 -11.72
C ALA A 45 0.38 -11.24 -11.20
N GLU A 46 0.95 -12.08 -12.06
CA GLU A 46 1.42 -13.42 -11.72
C GLU A 46 2.95 -13.53 -11.67
N ASP A 47 3.67 -12.74 -12.47
CA ASP A 47 5.13 -12.74 -12.50
C ASP A 47 5.73 -11.72 -11.50
N PRO A 48 6.99 -11.95 -11.04
CA PRO A 48 7.62 -11.10 -10.03
C PRO A 48 7.71 -9.62 -10.41
N SER A 49 7.89 -9.30 -11.69
CA SER A 49 8.03 -7.91 -12.15
C SER A 49 6.70 -7.19 -12.14
N ALA A 50 5.62 -7.86 -12.54
CA ALA A 50 4.27 -7.34 -12.49
C ALA A 50 3.77 -7.16 -11.05
N VAL A 51 4.12 -8.09 -10.14
CA VAL A 51 3.85 -7.95 -8.70
C VAL A 51 4.60 -6.77 -8.10
N ALA A 52 5.88 -6.57 -8.43
CA ALA A 52 6.65 -5.42 -7.97
C ALA A 52 6.04 -4.09 -8.45
N LYS A 53 5.56 -4.05 -9.69
CA LYS A 53 4.87 -2.88 -10.24
C LYS A 53 3.55 -2.62 -9.50
N LEU A 54 2.75 -3.66 -9.25
CA LEU A 54 1.51 -3.56 -8.46
C LEU A 54 1.79 -2.92 -7.10
N PHE A 55 2.81 -3.39 -6.38
CA PHE A 55 3.17 -2.83 -5.07
C PHE A 55 3.63 -1.38 -5.15
N SER A 56 4.41 -1.02 -6.17
CA SER A 56 4.82 0.37 -6.41
C SER A 56 3.64 1.30 -6.69
N ASP A 57 2.70 0.88 -7.53
CA ASP A 57 1.54 1.68 -7.88
C ASP A 57 0.58 1.80 -6.69
N ASP A 58 0.45 0.74 -5.91
CA ASP A 58 -0.30 0.72 -4.66
C ASP A 58 0.29 1.66 -3.60
N ALA A 59 1.60 1.69 -3.43
CA ALA A 59 2.27 2.61 -2.52
C ALA A 59 2.06 4.08 -2.92
N LYS A 60 2.13 4.41 -4.21
CA LYS A 60 1.84 5.77 -4.71
C LYS A 60 0.40 6.18 -4.42
N LEU A 61 -0.55 5.28 -4.67
CA LEU A 61 -1.97 5.52 -4.42
C LEU A 61 -2.23 5.74 -2.92
N SER A 62 -1.65 4.91 -2.06
CA SER A 62 -1.74 5.04 -0.61
C SER A 62 -1.17 6.38 -0.13
N GLY A 63 0.00 6.79 -0.62
CA GLY A 63 0.60 8.08 -0.31
C GLY A 63 -0.27 9.28 -0.74
N MET A 64 -0.94 9.20 -1.90
CA MET A 64 -1.87 10.24 -2.35
C MET A 64 -3.16 10.27 -1.52
N MET A 65 -3.69 9.11 -1.12
CA MET A 65 -4.82 9.05 -0.20
C MET A 65 -4.46 9.63 1.17
N GLY A 66 -3.27 9.36 1.70
CA GLY A 66 -2.77 9.99 2.93
C GLY A 66 -2.72 11.52 2.83
N LYS A 67 -2.21 12.07 1.71
CA LYS A 67 -2.24 13.52 1.46
C LYS A 67 -3.65 14.09 1.44
N LEU A 68 -4.59 13.40 0.79
CA LEU A 68 -6.00 13.80 0.80
C LEU A 68 -6.58 13.83 2.22
N MET A 69 -6.29 12.82 3.04
CA MET A 69 -6.75 12.75 4.43
C MET A 69 -6.21 13.93 5.26
N VAL A 70 -4.94 14.27 5.11
CA VAL A 70 -4.35 15.46 5.75
C VAL A 70 -5.03 16.74 5.26
N SER A 71 -5.27 16.89 3.95
CA SER A 71 -5.99 18.05 3.40
C SER A 71 -7.42 18.16 3.95
N MET A 72 -8.10 17.03 4.22
CA MET A 72 -9.44 17.02 4.81
C MET A 72 -9.50 17.63 6.22
N GLU A 73 -8.38 17.74 6.92
CA GLU A 73 -8.33 18.40 8.25
C GLU A 73 -8.69 19.89 8.19
N ALA A 74 -8.46 20.53 7.05
CA ALA A 74 -8.84 21.92 6.80
C ALA A 74 -10.34 22.12 6.52
N TYR A 75 -11.10 21.02 6.39
CA TYR A 75 -12.53 21.03 6.04
C TYR A 75 -13.38 20.37 7.14
N PRO A 76 -13.62 21.04 8.28
CA PRO A 76 -14.33 20.45 9.41
C PRO A 76 -15.77 20.04 9.08
N GLU A 77 -16.43 20.73 8.15
CA GLU A 77 -17.77 20.39 7.68
C GLU A 77 -17.79 19.02 6.99
N LEU A 78 -16.79 18.72 6.16
CA LEU A 78 -16.64 17.41 5.52
C LEU A 78 -16.47 16.30 6.54
N ARG A 79 -15.66 16.52 7.58
CA ARG A 79 -15.41 15.55 8.66
C ARG A 79 -16.65 15.29 9.51
N ALA A 80 -17.58 16.25 9.58
CA ALA A 80 -18.83 16.11 10.32
C ALA A 80 -19.88 15.29 9.56
N VAL A 81 -19.74 15.10 8.24
CA VAL A 81 -20.68 14.34 7.40
C VAL A 81 -20.65 12.86 7.78
N GLU A 82 -21.81 12.31 8.13
CA GLU A 82 -21.90 10.90 8.55
C GLU A 82 -21.43 9.91 7.48
N SER A 83 -21.84 10.11 6.23
CA SER A 83 -21.37 9.27 5.11
C SER A 83 -19.87 9.32 4.88
N MET A 84 -19.20 10.44 5.23
CA MET A 84 -17.74 10.52 5.19
C MET A 84 -17.11 9.72 6.33
N LYS A 85 -17.67 9.81 7.54
CA LYS A 85 -17.17 9.03 8.69
C LYS A 85 -17.27 7.52 8.43
N GLU A 86 -18.42 7.08 7.91
CA GLU A 86 -18.63 5.67 7.54
C GLU A 86 -17.65 5.22 6.42
N ALA A 87 -17.46 6.05 5.39
CA ALA A 87 -16.53 5.75 4.31
C ALA A 87 -15.08 5.67 4.82
N MET A 88 -14.68 6.56 5.71
CA MET A 88 -13.35 6.57 6.32
C MET A 88 -13.13 5.40 7.28
N ALA A 89 -14.13 5.03 8.08
CA ALA A 89 -14.07 3.84 8.94
C ALA A 89 -13.88 2.57 8.10
N THR A 90 -14.67 2.41 7.03
CA THR A 90 -14.55 1.28 6.11
C THR A 90 -13.19 1.27 5.40
N TYR A 91 -12.68 2.44 5.02
CA TYR A 91 -11.35 2.56 4.42
C TYR A 91 -10.26 2.12 5.40
N GLN A 92 -10.33 2.55 6.66
CA GLN A 92 -9.38 2.15 7.71
C GLN A 92 -9.40 0.64 7.96
N ASP A 93 -10.59 0.02 8.04
CA ASP A 93 -10.71 -1.43 8.20
C ASP A 93 -10.02 -2.19 7.05
N VAL A 94 -10.12 -1.67 5.82
CA VAL A 94 -9.44 -2.29 4.67
C VAL A 94 -7.93 -2.08 4.74
N GLU A 95 -7.43 -0.92 5.17
CA GLU A 95 -5.99 -0.68 5.38
C GLU A 95 -5.41 -1.63 6.44
N ASP A 96 -6.12 -1.86 7.55
CA ASP A 96 -5.69 -2.81 8.58
C ASP A 96 -5.61 -4.24 8.03
N ASN A 97 -6.59 -4.63 7.20
CA ASN A 97 -6.57 -5.93 6.52
C ASN A 97 -5.44 -6.04 5.49
N ILE A 98 -5.12 -4.95 4.76
CA ILE A 98 -3.98 -4.90 3.83
C ILE A 98 -2.68 -5.06 4.62
N SER A 99 -2.51 -4.37 5.74
CA SER A 99 -1.33 -4.48 6.61
C SER A 99 -1.14 -5.91 7.12
N ALA A 100 -2.22 -6.58 7.55
CA ALA A 100 -2.17 -7.98 7.95
C ALA A 100 -1.79 -8.91 6.78
N ALA A 101 -2.40 -8.71 5.61
CA ALA A 101 -2.13 -9.50 4.42
C ALA A 101 -0.70 -9.29 3.91
N ARG A 102 -0.14 -8.08 4.04
CA ARG A 102 1.25 -7.75 3.70
C ARG A 102 2.23 -8.54 4.57
N ARG A 103 2.01 -8.57 5.88
CA ARG A 103 2.85 -9.36 6.80
C ARG A 103 2.82 -10.85 6.46
N PHE A 104 1.63 -11.39 6.20
CA PHE A 104 1.48 -12.79 5.81
C PHE A 104 2.17 -13.10 4.48
N TYR A 105 2.00 -12.24 3.46
CA TYR A 105 2.66 -12.37 2.17
C TYR A 105 4.18 -12.35 2.31
N ASN A 106 4.74 -11.39 3.04
CA ASN A 106 6.18 -11.28 3.26
C ASN A 106 6.75 -12.48 4.01
N SER A 107 6.01 -13.05 4.96
CA SER A 107 6.39 -14.30 5.62
C SER A 107 6.48 -15.46 4.62
N ALA A 108 5.46 -15.60 3.76
CA ALA A 108 5.46 -16.64 2.73
C ALA A 108 6.59 -16.47 1.70
N VAL A 109 6.88 -15.22 1.28
CA VAL A 109 8.01 -14.92 0.39
C VAL A 109 9.34 -15.30 1.05
N ASN A 110 9.50 -15.01 2.36
CA ASN A 110 10.71 -15.37 3.08
C ASN A 110 10.87 -16.90 3.21
N GLU A 111 9.80 -17.62 3.48
CA GLU A 111 9.80 -19.09 3.52
C GLU A 111 10.16 -19.68 2.15
N LEU A 112 9.58 -19.15 1.06
CA LEU A 112 9.90 -19.55 -0.30
C LEU A 112 11.39 -19.29 -0.62
N LYS A 113 11.89 -18.10 -0.28
CA LYS A 113 13.31 -17.74 -0.48
C LYS A 113 14.22 -18.72 0.24
N ASN A 114 13.96 -19.01 1.50
CA ASN A 114 14.72 -19.99 2.27
C ASN A 114 14.68 -21.39 1.63
N ALA A 115 13.52 -21.82 1.16
CA ALA A 115 13.38 -23.12 0.50
C ALA A 115 14.14 -23.20 -0.83
N VAL A 116 14.26 -22.09 -1.57
CA VAL A 116 15.01 -22.01 -2.84
C VAL A 116 16.52 -21.97 -2.58
N ASP A 117 16.98 -21.36 -1.48
CA ASP A 117 18.38 -21.14 -1.18
C ASP A 117 19.06 -22.31 -0.43
N ILE A 118 18.28 -23.16 0.26
CA ILE A 118 18.83 -24.24 1.11
C ILE A 118 18.94 -25.56 0.34
N PHE A 119 20.11 -26.24 0.45
CA PHE A 119 20.29 -27.61 -0.04
C PHE A 119 19.46 -28.61 0.80
N PRO A 120 18.79 -29.63 0.19
CA PRO A 120 18.81 -30.03 -1.23
C PRO A 120 17.74 -29.35 -2.12
N SER A 121 16.81 -28.59 -1.55
CA SER A 121 15.67 -27.99 -2.27
C SER A 121 16.11 -26.97 -3.36
N SER A 122 17.26 -26.31 -3.17
CA SER A 122 17.84 -25.41 -4.18
C SER A 122 18.12 -26.07 -5.53
N MET A 123 18.50 -27.36 -5.54
CA MET A 123 18.69 -28.12 -6.78
C MET A 123 17.37 -28.33 -7.53
N ILE A 124 16.29 -28.61 -6.80
CA ILE A 124 14.95 -28.81 -7.39
C ILE A 124 14.43 -27.47 -7.90
N ALA A 125 14.57 -26.42 -7.11
CA ALA A 125 14.13 -25.07 -7.47
C ALA A 125 14.79 -24.57 -8.76
N SER A 126 16.09 -24.81 -8.91
CA SER A 126 16.84 -24.49 -10.15
C SER A 126 16.34 -25.28 -11.35
N ALA A 127 16.00 -26.56 -11.16
CA ALA A 127 15.52 -27.43 -12.22
C ALA A 127 14.13 -27.04 -12.76
N ILE A 128 13.27 -26.47 -11.92
CA ILE A 128 11.91 -26.04 -12.28
C ILE A 128 11.77 -24.51 -12.41
N ASN A 129 12.89 -23.79 -12.35
CA ASN A 129 13.01 -22.35 -12.58
C ASN A 129 12.03 -21.52 -11.68
N ILE A 130 12.00 -21.81 -10.38
CA ILE A 130 11.25 -21.00 -9.42
C ILE A 130 11.99 -19.68 -9.20
N ASN A 131 11.29 -18.57 -9.47
CA ASN A 131 11.80 -17.23 -9.22
C ASN A 131 11.33 -16.72 -7.85
N ALA A 132 12.22 -16.01 -7.15
CA ALA A 132 11.87 -15.33 -5.90
C ALA A 132 10.86 -14.21 -6.18
N MET A 133 9.82 -14.13 -5.35
CA MET A 133 8.84 -13.05 -5.40
C MET A 133 9.37 -11.81 -4.65
N PRO A 134 9.01 -10.58 -5.07
CA PRO A 134 9.40 -9.37 -4.37
C PRO A 134 8.70 -9.27 -3.02
N PHE A 135 9.37 -8.66 -2.04
CA PHE A 135 8.73 -8.28 -0.78
C PHE A 135 7.77 -7.10 -1.01
N TYR A 136 6.68 -7.09 -0.25
CA TYR A 136 5.79 -5.95 -0.19
C TYR A 136 6.30 -4.98 0.89
N GLU A 137 7.05 -3.96 0.47
CA GLU A 137 7.62 -2.97 1.38
C GLU A 137 6.54 -2.06 1.97
N ASP A 138 6.73 -1.66 3.23
CA ASP A 138 5.88 -0.69 3.88
C ASP A 138 6.38 0.72 3.54
N PRO A 139 5.57 1.60 2.94
CA PRO A 139 5.97 2.97 2.66
C PRO A 139 6.41 3.76 3.90
N GLU A 140 5.94 3.35 5.08
CA GLU A 140 6.31 3.97 6.36
C GLU A 140 7.59 3.39 6.98
N SER A 141 8.08 2.23 6.52
CA SER A 141 9.28 1.59 7.11
C SER A 141 10.54 2.41 6.89
N ASP A 142 10.65 3.10 5.77
CA ASP A 142 11.81 3.96 5.46
C ASP A 142 11.89 5.17 6.38
N THR A 143 10.76 5.66 6.90
CA THR A 143 10.71 6.78 7.84
C THR A 143 11.19 6.36 9.23
N ILE A 144 10.94 5.13 9.64
CA ILE A 144 11.36 4.59 10.95
C ILE A 144 12.85 4.27 10.94
N GLN A 145 13.39 3.74 9.84
CA GLN A 145 14.83 3.45 9.73
C GLN A 145 15.70 4.72 9.69
N SER A 146 15.19 5.82 9.16
CA SER A 146 15.92 7.09 9.14
C SER A 146 15.97 7.80 10.49
N THR A 147 15.07 7.46 11.44
CA THR A 147 15.02 8.09 12.79
C THR A 147 15.77 7.32 13.86
N VAL A 148 16.15 6.07 13.60
CA VAL A 148 16.94 5.24 14.55
C VAL A 148 18.34 4.99 13.98
N ASN A 149 19.12 6.05 13.85
CA ASN A 149 20.56 5.88 13.63
C ASN A 149 21.22 5.62 15.00
N ALA A 150 21.32 4.35 15.38
CA ALA A 150 21.91 3.92 16.65
C ALA A 150 23.37 4.41 16.83
N ALA A 151 24.05 4.81 15.76
CA ALA A 151 25.38 5.36 15.80
C ALA A 151 25.45 6.74 16.50
N GLU A 152 24.39 7.56 16.40
CA GLU A 152 24.35 8.86 17.09
C GLU A 152 24.10 8.76 18.61
N PHE A 153 23.61 7.63 19.08
CA PHE A 153 23.31 7.43 20.50
C PHE A 153 24.57 7.09 21.32
N PHE A 154 25.59 6.51 20.69
CA PHE A 154 26.83 6.07 21.36
C PHE A 154 27.98 7.07 21.28
N ASP A 155 27.86 8.14 20.48
CA ASP A 155 28.93 9.14 20.29
C ASP A 155 28.81 10.34 21.27
N LYS A 156 27.91 10.29 22.25
CA LYS A 156 27.72 11.34 23.29
C LYS A 156 27.95 10.81 24.72
N SER A 157 28.89 9.85 24.90
CA SER A 157 29.30 9.42 26.23
C SER A 157 30.79 9.63 26.41
#